data_505e145f05f83f53c178f3686590f173
#
_entry.id   505e145f05f83f53c178f3686590f173
#
_cell.length_a   1.000
_cell.length_b   1.000
_cell.length_c   1.000
_cell.angle_alpha   90.00
_cell.angle_beta   90.00
_cell.angle_gamma   90.00
#
_symmetry.space_group_name_H-M   'P 1'
#
loop_
_entity.id
_entity.type
_entity.pdbx_description
1 polymer ?
#
loop_
_entity_poly.entity_id
_entity_poly.type
_entity_poly.pdbx_seq_one_letter_code
_entity_poly.pdbx_strand_id
1 'polypeptide(L)'
;MTPEQARQKPGPFSWDDPFLLDEQLTEEERLIRDSTRAYAQEKLLPRAFEWNRTEGFDRAVYTEMGELGLLGATIPEQYGGADAGYVAYGLIAREIERVDSSFRSCASVQSSLVMHPIFAYGTEEQRTKYLPGLASGELVGCFGLTEPDAGSDPASMGTKARRVASGYRLSGSKTWITSSPIADVFVVWARSEEHDGDIKGFVLERGMKGLETPKLEGKFSLRSSPTGMIVMDDVVVPEENLLPNVRGLAGPFGCLNRARYGISWGSMGAAEFCWHAARQYTLDRKQFGRPLAATQLIQKKLADMQTDIALGLQGSLRLGRLFDEGRAPAPLISLMKRNNCGKALDIARMSRDMHGGNGIADEYHVIRHVMNLEAVNTYEGTHDVHALILGRAQTGLQAFTG
;
A
#
# COMPACT_ATOMS: atom_id res chain seq x y z
N MET A 1 -39.33 14.26 8.01
CA MET A 1 -38.79 14.91 9.23
C MET A 1 -39.96 15.48 10.01
N THR A 2 -40.17 15.08 11.28
CA THR A 2 -41.22 15.62 12.14
C THR A 2 -40.81 16.98 12.71
N PRO A 3 -41.78 17.83 13.16
CA PRO A 3 -41.44 19.08 13.85
C PRO A 3 -40.56 18.91 15.08
N GLU A 4 -40.64 17.76 15.74
CA GLU A 4 -39.80 17.41 16.89
C GLU A 4 -38.36 17.10 16.49
N GLN A 5 -38.13 16.34 15.40
CA GLN A 5 -36.83 16.10 14.82
C GLN A 5 -36.18 17.40 14.33
N ALA A 6 -36.95 18.35 13.79
CA ALA A 6 -36.45 19.65 13.36
C ALA A 6 -36.01 20.57 14.51
N ARG A 7 -36.42 20.26 15.77
CA ARG A 7 -36.03 21.02 16.96
C ARG A 7 -34.92 20.35 17.77
N GLN A 8 -34.51 19.12 17.42
CA GLN A 8 -33.42 18.46 18.10
C GLN A 8 -32.14 19.26 17.91
N LYS A 9 -31.42 19.51 19.01
CA LYS A 9 -30.07 20.09 18.94
C LYS A 9 -29.11 19.05 18.36
N PRO A 10 -28.20 19.44 17.46
CA PRO A 10 -27.14 18.55 16.99
C PRO A 10 -26.39 17.93 18.19
N GLY A 11 -25.94 16.71 18.04
CA GLY A 11 -25.02 16.09 18.99
C GLY A 11 -23.68 16.84 19.13
N PRO A 12 -22.87 16.52 20.13
CA PRO A 12 -21.55 17.13 20.27
C PRO A 12 -20.67 16.83 19.05
N PHE A 13 -19.88 17.80 18.64
CA PHE A 13 -18.92 17.61 17.55
C PHE A 13 -17.72 16.79 18.03
N SER A 14 -17.47 15.63 17.40
CA SER A 14 -16.26 14.83 17.59
C SER A 14 -15.19 15.36 16.63
N TRP A 15 -14.17 16.00 17.17
CA TRP A 15 -13.14 16.60 16.33
C TRP A 15 -12.22 15.56 15.67
N ASP A 16 -12.04 14.39 16.29
CA ASP A 16 -11.20 13.27 15.83
C ASP A 16 -11.92 12.33 14.86
N ASP A 17 -13.26 12.31 14.89
CA ASP A 17 -14.10 11.57 13.94
C ASP A 17 -15.36 12.39 13.55
N PRO A 18 -15.19 13.48 12.77
CA PRO A 18 -16.28 14.41 12.50
C PRO A 18 -17.44 13.83 11.68
N PHE A 19 -17.23 12.77 10.93
CA PHE A 19 -18.25 12.06 10.16
C PHE A 19 -18.72 10.77 10.81
N LEU A 20 -18.31 10.49 12.05
CA LEU A 20 -18.67 9.28 12.79
C LEU A 20 -18.39 8.02 11.96
N LEU A 21 -17.15 7.93 11.46
CA LEU A 21 -16.68 6.79 10.65
C LEU A 21 -16.85 5.48 11.41
N ASP A 22 -16.58 5.51 12.72
CA ASP A 22 -16.70 4.34 13.59
C ASP A 22 -18.12 3.75 13.59
N GLU A 23 -19.15 4.58 13.55
CA GLU A 23 -20.54 4.15 13.50
C GLU A 23 -20.93 3.52 12.15
N GLN A 24 -20.15 3.77 11.08
CA GLN A 24 -20.39 3.25 9.73
C GLN A 24 -19.74 1.89 9.50
N LEU A 25 -18.94 1.41 10.45
CA LEU A 25 -18.26 0.11 10.38
C LEU A 25 -19.14 -0.98 11.01
N THR A 26 -19.01 -2.20 10.49
CA THR A 26 -19.57 -3.39 11.13
C THR A 26 -18.80 -3.72 12.42
N GLU A 27 -19.36 -4.58 13.26
CA GLU A 27 -18.68 -5.05 14.49
C GLU A 27 -17.36 -5.75 14.16
N GLU A 28 -17.35 -6.60 13.14
CA GLU A 28 -16.18 -7.31 12.66
C GLU A 28 -15.10 -6.34 12.15
N GLU A 29 -15.47 -5.35 11.33
CA GLU A 29 -14.55 -4.33 10.83
C GLU A 29 -13.90 -3.52 11.97
N ARG A 30 -14.68 -3.18 13.01
CA ARG A 30 -14.13 -2.53 14.22
C ARG A 30 -13.14 -3.43 14.96
N LEU A 31 -13.48 -4.71 15.15
CA LEU A 31 -12.61 -5.67 15.81
C LEU A 31 -11.27 -5.84 15.08
N ILE A 32 -11.30 -5.98 13.76
CA ILE A 32 -10.10 -6.09 12.92
C ILE A 32 -9.25 -4.81 13.03
N ARG A 33 -9.88 -3.64 12.93
CA ARG A 33 -9.20 -2.34 13.12
C ARG A 33 -8.51 -2.26 14.48
N ASP A 34 -9.22 -2.57 15.56
CA ASP A 34 -8.71 -2.41 16.92
C ASP A 34 -7.60 -3.41 17.23
N SER A 35 -7.72 -4.65 16.78
CA SER A 35 -6.66 -5.66 16.86
C SER A 35 -5.42 -5.24 16.07
N THR A 36 -5.60 -4.73 14.84
CA THR A 36 -4.49 -4.23 14.02
C THR A 36 -3.81 -3.04 14.68
N ARG A 37 -4.59 -2.10 15.23
CA ARG A 37 -4.06 -0.94 15.96
C ARG A 37 -3.23 -1.36 17.16
N ALA A 38 -3.73 -2.29 17.98
CA ALA A 38 -3.00 -2.79 19.14
C ALA A 38 -1.66 -3.40 18.71
N TYR A 39 -1.66 -4.30 17.73
CA TYR A 39 -0.43 -4.88 17.19
C TYR A 39 0.54 -3.81 16.65
N ALA A 40 0.04 -2.89 15.83
CA ALA A 40 0.88 -1.87 15.22
C ALA A 40 1.54 -0.96 16.28
N GLN A 41 0.79 -0.51 17.29
CA GLN A 41 1.31 0.35 18.36
C GLN A 41 2.24 -0.40 19.30
N GLU A 42 1.93 -1.64 19.67
CA GLU A 42 2.71 -2.39 20.67
C GLU A 42 3.95 -3.08 20.08
N LYS A 43 3.87 -3.54 18.82
CA LYS A 43 4.94 -4.34 18.21
C LYS A 43 5.71 -3.61 17.11
N LEU A 44 5.02 -2.85 16.22
CA LEU A 44 5.69 -2.21 15.09
C LEU A 44 6.29 -0.84 15.46
N LEU A 45 5.58 -0.01 16.23
CA LEU A 45 6.06 1.33 16.58
C LEU A 45 7.41 1.33 17.32
N PRO A 46 7.66 0.47 18.30
CA PRO A 46 8.96 0.41 18.96
C PRO A 46 10.12 0.06 18.02
N ARG A 47 9.86 -0.77 16.99
CA ARG A 47 10.86 -1.19 16.00
C ARG A 47 11.10 -0.11 14.93
N ALA A 48 10.08 0.68 14.60
CA ALA A 48 10.12 1.65 13.50
C ALA A 48 11.25 2.67 13.65
N PHE A 49 11.55 3.08 14.87
CA PHE A 49 12.59 4.08 15.14
C PHE A 49 13.99 3.57 14.81
N GLU A 50 14.37 2.43 15.35
CA GLU A 50 15.69 1.83 15.11
C GLU A 50 15.83 1.36 13.66
N TRP A 51 14.82 0.69 13.14
CA TRP A 51 14.86 0.16 11.79
C TRP A 51 14.88 1.25 10.72
N ASN A 52 14.24 2.38 10.95
CA ASN A 52 14.39 3.53 10.07
C ASN A 52 15.84 4.06 10.05
N ARG A 53 16.56 4.05 11.17
CA ARG A 53 17.96 4.49 11.23
C ARG A 53 18.91 3.50 10.53
N THR A 54 18.70 2.20 10.76
CA THR A 54 19.62 1.13 10.34
C THR A 54 19.26 0.46 9.02
N GLU A 55 18.14 0.84 8.39
CA GLU A 55 17.53 0.10 7.28
C GLU A 55 17.25 -1.37 7.65
N GLY A 56 16.87 -1.57 8.93
CA GLY A 56 16.59 -2.88 9.51
C GLY A 56 15.21 -3.40 9.13
N PHE A 57 15.08 -4.71 9.15
CA PHE A 57 13.81 -5.42 9.00
C PHE A 57 13.96 -6.84 9.53
N ASP A 58 12.96 -7.31 10.28
CA ASP A 58 12.89 -8.71 10.71
C ASP A 58 11.74 -9.39 9.97
N ARG A 59 12.05 -10.51 9.31
CA ARG A 59 11.08 -11.35 8.60
C ARG A 59 9.93 -11.83 9.51
N ALA A 60 10.15 -11.95 10.81
CA ALA A 60 9.12 -12.32 11.79
C ALA A 60 7.87 -11.43 11.72
N VAL A 61 7.98 -10.18 11.22
CA VAL A 61 6.83 -9.30 10.99
C VAL A 61 5.77 -9.96 10.09
N TYR A 62 6.18 -10.74 9.08
CA TYR A 62 5.22 -11.43 8.22
C TYR A 62 4.46 -12.51 8.98
N THR A 63 5.15 -13.32 9.79
CA THR A 63 4.52 -14.37 10.60
C THR A 63 3.60 -13.76 11.67
N GLU A 64 4.05 -12.70 12.35
CA GLU A 64 3.22 -11.97 13.31
C GLU A 64 1.93 -11.42 12.67
N MET A 65 2.02 -10.84 11.48
CA MET A 65 0.84 -10.37 10.72
C MET A 65 -0.04 -11.55 10.27
N GLY A 66 0.56 -12.66 9.86
CA GLY A 66 -0.16 -13.86 9.44
C GLY A 66 -0.96 -14.48 10.58
N GLU A 67 -0.36 -14.63 11.77
CA GLU A 67 -1.03 -15.13 12.98
C GLU A 67 -2.26 -14.30 13.38
N LEU A 68 -2.25 -13.02 13.06
CA LEU A 68 -3.37 -12.10 13.32
C LEU A 68 -4.36 -12.01 12.15
N GLY A 69 -4.17 -12.77 11.05
CA GLY A 69 -5.03 -12.73 9.87
C GLY A 69 -4.95 -11.41 9.07
N LEU A 70 -3.87 -10.63 9.24
CA LEU A 70 -3.71 -9.34 8.57
C LEU A 70 -3.19 -9.47 7.13
N LEU A 71 -2.68 -10.65 6.76
CA LEU A 71 -2.26 -10.99 5.41
C LEU A 71 -3.39 -11.73 4.68
N GLY A 72 -3.71 -11.31 3.46
CA GLY A 72 -4.76 -11.95 2.67
C GLY A 72 -6.18 -11.69 3.19
N ALA A 73 -6.47 -10.51 3.72
CA ALA A 73 -7.78 -10.13 4.24
C ALA A 73 -8.94 -10.34 3.23
N THR A 74 -8.66 -10.30 1.93
CA THR A 74 -9.64 -10.51 0.84
C THR A 74 -9.51 -11.87 0.14
N ILE A 75 -8.71 -12.77 0.67
CA ILE A 75 -8.53 -14.14 0.17
C ILE A 75 -9.46 -15.08 0.95
N PRO A 76 -10.15 -16.03 0.28
CA PRO A 76 -11.05 -16.97 0.95
C PRO A 76 -10.36 -17.82 2.01
N GLU A 77 -11.10 -18.19 3.06
CA GLU A 77 -10.63 -19.00 4.19
C GLU A 77 -10.03 -20.34 3.77
N GLN A 78 -10.59 -20.99 2.72
CA GLN A 78 -10.08 -22.26 2.20
C GLN A 78 -8.61 -22.21 1.75
N TYR A 79 -8.09 -21.00 1.49
CA TYR A 79 -6.68 -20.78 1.13
C TYR A 79 -5.90 -20.07 2.26
N GLY A 80 -6.44 -20.03 3.47
CA GLY A 80 -5.80 -19.44 4.63
C GLY A 80 -6.00 -17.93 4.79
N GLY A 81 -6.79 -17.28 3.91
CA GLY A 81 -7.16 -15.88 4.05
C GLY A 81 -8.25 -15.66 5.09
N ALA A 82 -8.59 -14.40 5.36
CA ALA A 82 -9.61 -14.04 6.35
C ALA A 82 -11.02 -13.83 5.75
N ASP A 83 -11.14 -13.69 4.43
CA ASP A 83 -12.38 -13.37 3.69
C ASP A 83 -13.18 -12.18 4.27
N ALA A 84 -12.47 -11.23 4.88
CA ALA A 84 -13.05 -10.12 5.65
C ALA A 84 -13.45 -8.91 4.79
N GLY A 85 -13.23 -8.96 3.48
CA GLY A 85 -13.60 -7.90 2.54
C GLY A 85 -12.61 -6.73 2.45
N TYR A 86 -12.94 -5.80 1.56
CA TYR A 86 -12.03 -4.69 1.23
C TYR A 86 -12.01 -3.59 2.29
N VAL A 87 -13.12 -3.33 3.00
CA VAL A 87 -13.11 -2.33 4.07
C VAL A 87 -12.17 -2.79 5.19
N ALA A 88 -12.21 -4.06 5.59
CA ALA A 88 -11.27 -4.63 6.56
C ALA A 88 -9.82 -4.49 6.10
N TYR A 89 -9.52 -4.82 4.83
CA TYR A 89 -8.19 -4.61 4.25
C TYR A 89 -7.75 -3.14 4.30
N GLY A 90 -8.65 -2.21 4.02
CA GLY A 90 -8.38 -0.77 4.14
C GLY A 90 -8.06 -0.33 5.57
N LEU A 91 -8.82 -0.81 6.55
CA LEU A 91 -8.60 -0.52 7.97
C LEU A 91 -7.26 -1.09 8.46
N ILE A 92 -6.90 -2.31 8.05
CA ILE A 92 -5.57 -2.89 8.30
C ILE A 92 -4.47 -1.97 7.75
N ALA A 93 -4.59 -1.56 6.49
CA ALA A 93 -3.62 -0.66 5.87
C ALA A 93 -3.49 0.68 6.63
N ARG A 94 -4.61 1.27 7.06
CA ARG A 94 -4.66 2.52 7.84
C ARG A 94 -3.91 2.41 9.16
N GLU A 95 -4.16 1.38 9.94
CA GLU A 95 -3.56 1.25 11.27
C GLU A 95 -2.07 0.87 11.21
N ILE A 96 -1.65 0.07 10.24
CA ILE A 96 -0.23 -0.24 10.04
C ILE A 96 0.53 1.00 9.55
N GLU A 97 0.01 1.74 8.57
CA GLU A 97 0.69 2.92 8.02
C GLU A 97 0.67 4.13 8.95
N ARG A 98 -0.25 4.18 9.92
CA ARG A 98 -0.20 5.10 11.06
C ARG A 98 1.13 5.00 11.80
N VAL A 99 1.73 3.82 11.84
CA VAL A 99 3.07 3.58 12.40
C VAL A 99 4.14 3.85 11.36
N ASP A 100 4.11 3.15 10.21
CA ASP A 100 5.11 3.33 9.15
C ASP A 100 4.65 2.77 7.80
N SER A 101 4.85 3.54 6.74
CA SER A 101 4.53 3.13 5.38
C SER A 101 5.34 1.91 4.91
N SER A 102 6.51 1.64 5.48
CA SER A 102 7.33 0.46 5.15
C SER A 102 6.58 -0.84 5.47
N PHE A 103 6.01 -0.94 6.67
CA PHE A 103 5.26 -2.13 7.10
C PHE A 103 3.98 -2.31 6.29
N ARG A 104 3.26 -1.22 6.02
CA ARG A 104 2.07 -1.28 5.19
C ARG A 104 2.43 -1.73 3.77
N SER A 105 3.54 -1.26 3.21
CA SER A 105 4.02 -1.68 1.89
C SER A 105 4.28 -3.19 1.84
N CYS A 106 4.94 -3.75 2.87
CA CYS A 106 5.17 -5.20 2.98
C CYS A 106 3.85 -5.99 3.00
N ALA A 107 2.90 -5.61 3.86
CA ALA A 107 1.59 -6.26 3.95
C ALA A 107 0.78 -6.15 2.65
N SER A 108 0.82 -4.97 1.99
CA SER A 108 0.12 -4.73 0.73
C SER A 108 0.70 -5.53 -0.43
N VAL A 109 2.04 -5.60 -0.55
CA VAL A 109 2.69 -6.42 -1.59
C VAL A 109 2.32 -7.89 -1.41
N GLN A 110 2.40 -8.42 -0.19
CA GLN A 110 2.02 -9.80 0.13
C GLN A 110 0.58 -10.08 -0.30
N SER A 111 -0.37 -9.27 0.16
CA SER A 111 -1.80 -9.52 -0.01
C SER A 111 -2.31 -9.20 -1.43
N SER A 112 -1.98 -8.00 -1.95
CA SER A 112 -2.58 -7.49 -3.19
C SER A 112 -1.77 -7.79 -4.44
N LEU A 113 -0.44 -7.91 -4.33
CA LEU A 113 0.45 -8.06 -5.48
C LEU A 113 0.99 -9.48 -5.65
N VAL A 114 0.95 -10.32 -4.58
CA VAL A 114 1.39 -11.73 -4.64
C VAL A 114 0.21 -12.68 -4.47
N MET A 115 -0.52 -12.62 -3.35
CA MET A 115 -1.64 -13.54 -3.12
C MET A 115 -2.76 -13.32 -4.13
N HIS A 116 -3.13 -12.06 -4.40
CA HIS A 116 -4.21 -11.78 -5.35
C HIS A 116 -3.97 -12.34 -6.76
N PRO A 117 -2.82 -12.13 -7.46
CA PRO A 117 -2.62 -12.70 -8.79
C PRO A 117 -2.58 -14.23 -8.78
N ILE A 118 -2.04 -14.89 -7.75
CA ILE A 118 -2.08 -16.35 -7.61
C ILE A 118 -3.54 -16.80 -7.44
N PHE A 119 -4.33 -16.11 -6.62
CA PHE A 119 -5.75 -16.42 -6.44
C PHE A 119 -6.56 -16.21 -7.72
N ALA A 120 -6.44 -15.03 -8.35
CA ALA A 120 -7.27 -14.63 -9.47
C ALA A 120 -6.87 -15.28 -10.81
N TYR A 121 -5.57 -15.50 -11.02
CA TYR A 121 -5.03 -15.89 -12.32
C TYR A 121 -4.35 -17.27 -12.33
N GLY A 122 -4.12 -17.85 -11.15
CA GLY A 122 -3.48 -19.15 -10.99
C GLY A 122 -4.43 -20.31 -11.22
N THR A 123 -3.84 -21.51 -11.26
CA THR A 123 -4.57 -22.81 -11.21
C THR A 123 -4.92 -23.14 -9.77
N GLU A 124 -5.72 -24.18 -9.57
CA GLU A 124 -6.06 -24.67 -8.23
C GLU A 124 -4.84 -25.21 -7.49
N GLU A 125 -3.94 -25.87 -8.22
CA GLU A 125 -2.67 -26.37 -7.69
C GLU A 125 -1.78 -25.23 -7.20
N GLN A 126 -1.69 -24.12 -7.96
CA GLN A 126 -0.94 -22.93 -7.55
C GLN A 126 -1.56 -22.28 -6.31
N ARG A 127 -2.89 -22.14 -6.24
CA ARG A 127 -3.59 -21.59 -5.07
C ARG A 127 -3.30 -22.41 -3.82
N THR A 128 -3.48 -23.74 -3.91
CA THR A 128 -3.26 -24.65 -2.79
C THR A 128 -1.79 -24.70 -2.35
N LYS A 129 -0.85 -24.59 -3.30
CA LYS A 129 0.59 -24.62 -3.03
C LYS A 129 1.08 -23.37 -2.30
N TYR A 130 0.65 -22.18 -2.72
CA TYR A 130 1.29 -20.93 -2.28
C TYR A 130 0.47 -20.13 -1.27
N LEU A 131 -0.86 -20.07 -1.42
CA LEU A 131 -1.67 -19.12 -0.64
C LEU A 131 -1.64 -19.39 0.86
N PRO A 132 -1.72 -20.64 1.37
CA PRO A 132 -1.70 -20.87 2.82
C PRO A 132 -0.40 -20.38 3.48
N GLY A 133 0.76 -20.66 2.88
CA GLY A 133 2.05 -20.22 3.40
C GLY A 133 2.26 -18.71 3.28
N LEU A 134 1.68 -18.06 2.26
CA LEU A 134 1.70 -16.61 2.11
C LEU A 134 0.75 -15.93 3.13
N ALA A 135 -0.40 -16.53 3.42
CA ALA A 135 -1.36 -16.00 4.39
C ALA A 135 -0.83 -16.11 5.82
N SER A 136 -0.18 -17.23 6.18
CA SER A 136 0.47 -17.38 7.48
C SER A 136 1.74 -16.54 7.65
N GLY A 137 2.29 -15.97 6.56
CA GLY A 137 3.57 -15.27 6.57
C GLY A 137 4.80 -16.17 6.67
N GLU A 138 4.63 -17.50 6.60
CA GLU A 138 5.71 -18.48 6.48
C GLU A 138 6.47 -18.29 5.16
N LEU A 139 5.72 -18.03 4.07
CA LEU A 139 6.26 -17.63 2.78
C LEU A 139 6.15 -16.10 2.61
N VAL A 140 7.23 -15.50 2.16
CA VAL A 140 7.26 -14.09 1.79
C VAL A 140 7.26 -13.97 0.26
N GLY A 141 6.37 -13.12 -0.26
CA GLY A 141 6.26 -12.87 -1.68
C GLY A 141 6.77 -11.49 -2.10
N CYS A 142 7.10 -11.37 -3.40
CA CYS A 142 7.37 -10.08 -4.02
C CYS A 142 6.79 -10.01 -5.44
N PHE A 143 6.70 -8.77 -5.98
CA PHE A 143 6.04 -8.50 -7.25
C PHE A 143 6.98 -7.77 -8.21
N GLY A 144 7.41 -8.46 -9.27
CA GLY A 144 8.37 -7.99 -10.26
C GLY A 144 7.67 -7.43 -11.51
N LEU A 145 7.37 -6.13 -11.52
CA LEU A 145 6.83 -5.42 -12.69
C LEU A 145 7.80 -4.37 -13.20
N THR A 146 8.17 -3.40 -12.38
CA THR A 146 8.99 -2.24 -12.72
C THR A 146 10.41 -2.64 -13.12
N GLU A 147 10.92 -2.04 -14.19
CA GLU A 147 12.30 -2.21 -14.68
C GLU A 147 13.06 -0.89 -14.61
N PRO A 148 14.41 -0.91 -14.68
CA PRO A 148 15.19 0.32 -14.69
C PRO A 148 14.74 1.34 -15.73
N ASP A 149 14.35 0.88 -16.93
CA ASP A 149 13.95 1.73 -18.06
C ASP A 149 12.42 1.71 -18.31
N ALA A 150 11.63 1.01 -17.48
CA ALA A 150 10.18 0.87 -17.63
C ALA A 150 9.46 1.01 -16.29
N GLY A 151 9.27 2.25 -15.83
CA GLY A 151 8.55 2.60 -14.59
C GLY A 151 7.10 2.97 -14.86
N SER A 152 6.83 4.23 -15.23
CA SER A 152 5.47 4.72 -15.54
C SER A 152 4.87 4.12 -16.81
N ASP A 153 5.71 3.57 -17.69
CA ASP A 153 5.32 2.80 -18.87
C ASP A 153 5.72 1.31 -18.74
N PRO A 154 4.98 0.51 -17.99
CA PRO A 154 5.28 -0.93 -17.85
C PRO A 154 5.04 -1.71 -19.15
N ALA A 155 4.35 -1.11 -20.13
CA ALA A 155 4.20 -1.72 -21.45
C ALA A 155 5.53 -1.84 -22.20
N SER A 156 6.52 -1.01 -21.91
CA SER A 156 7.83 -1.02 -22.56
C SER A 156 8.82 -2.00 -21.89
N MET A 157 8.38 -2.85 -20.95
CA MET A 157 9.28 -3.79 -20.25
C MET A 157 10.12 -4.61 -21.21
N GLY A 158 11.40 -4.80 -20.85
CA GLY A 158 12.38 -5.57 -21.62
C GLY A 158 12.50 -7.03 -21.19
N THR A 159 12.06 -7.42 -19.99
CA THR A 159 12.09 -8.80 -19.50
C THR A 159 11.31 -9.72 -20.44
N LYS A 160 11.94 -10.83 -20.85
CA LYS A 160 11.41 -11.79 -21.82
C LYS A 160 11.26 -13.18 -21.22
N ALA A 161 10.23 -13.89 -21.67
CA ALA A 161 10.01 -15.30 -21.41
C ALA A 161 9.98 -16.04 -22.76
N ARG A 162 10.93 -16.99 -22.94
CA ARG A 162 11.03 -17.83 -24.14
C ARG A 162 10.63 -19.25 -23.80
N ARG A 163 9.89 -19.90 -24.69
CA ARG A 163 9.55 -21.31 -24.54
C ARG A 163 10.80 -22.20 -24.62
N VAL A 164 10.91 -23.16 -23.70
CA VAL A 164 11.90 -24.23 -23.70
C VAL A 164 11.23 -25.56 -23.40
N ALA A 165 11.93 -26.69 -23.56
CA ALA A 165 11.33 -28.02 -23.40
C ALA A 165 10.71 -28.26 -22.00
N SER A 166 11.26 -27.64 -20.94
CA SER A 166 10.81 -27.80 -19.55
C SER A 166 9.94 -26.64 -19.03
N GLY A 167 9.44 -25.76 -19.91
CA GLY A 167 8.65 -24.59 -19.51
C GLY A 167 9.09 -23.33 -20.19
N TYR A 168 9.53 -22.33 -19.42
CA TYR A 168 9.94 -21.01 -19.93
C TYR A 168 11.31 -20.62 -19.39
N ARG A 169 12.05 -19.87 -20.19
CA ARG A 169 13.32 -19.26 -19.80
C ARG A 169 13.13 -17.76 -19.69
N LEU A 170 13.33 -17.21 -18.50
CA LEU A 170 13.17 -15.78 -18.21
C LEU A 170 14.52 -15.09 -18.14
N SER A 171 14.65 -13.95 -18.85
CA SER A 171 15.85 -13.11 -18.83
C SER A 171 15.46 -11.64 -18.76
N GLY A 172 16.11 -10.88 -17.87
CA GLY A 172 15.85 -9.47 -17.61
C GLY A 172 16.04 -9.08 -16.15
N SER A 173 15.66 -7.86 -15.80
CA SER A 173 15.78 -7.39 -14.43
C SER A 173 14.58 -6.54 -14.00
N LYS A 174 14.21 -6.64 -12.72
CA LYS A 174 13.20 -5.80 -12.06
C LYS A 174 13.88 -4.99 -10.97
N THR A 175 13.39 -3.77 -10.73
CA THR A 175 13.96 -2.85 -9.73
C THR A 175 12.88 -2.26 -8.83
N TRP A 176 13.27 -1.74 -7.67
CA TRP A 176 12.37 -1.21 -6.65
C TRP A 176 11.39 -2.25 -6.12
N ILE A 177 11.83 -3.49 -5.98
CA ILE A 177 10.96 -4.60 -5.61
C ILE A 177 10.97 -4.79 -4.10
N THR A 178 9.87 -4.41 -3.46
CA THR A 178 9.64 -4.64 -2.02
C THR A 178 9.75 -6.12 -1.71
N SER A 179 10.50 -6.43 -0.68
CA SER A 179 10.74 -7.77 -0.13
C SER A 179 11.56 -8.72 -1.00
N SER A 180 11.99 -8.36 -2.22
CA SER A 180 12.76 -9.28 -3.06
C SER A 180 14.02 -9.86 -2.38
N PRO A 181 14.77 -9.13 -1.53
CA PRO A 181 15.95 -9.71 -0.87
C PRO A 181 15.62 -10.89 0.07
N ILE A 182 14.39 -10.94 0.59
CA ILE A 182 13.94 -11.96 1.57
C ILE A 182 12.79 -12.84 1.07
N ALA A 183 12.27 -12.60 -0.15
CA ALA A 183 11.14 -13.33 -0.70
C ALA A 183 11.46 -14.79 -1.01
N ASP A 184 10.48 -15.68 -0.86
CA ASP A 184 10.51 -17.06 -1.28
C ASP A 184 9.81 -17.25 -2.62
N VAL A 185 8.76 -16.43 -2.86
CA VAL A 185 7.86 -16.49 -4.03
C VAL A 185 7.91 -15.16 -4.77
N PHE A 186 8.08 -15.21 -6.08
CA PHE A 186 8.24 -14.04 -6.94
C PHE A 186 7.17 -14.08 -8.03
N VAL A 187 6.23 -13.16 -8.02
CA VAL A 187 5.31 -12.95 -9.15
C VAL A 187 5.96 -11.99 -10.14
N VAL A 188 6.42 -12.50 -11.27
CA VAL A 188 7.17 -11.74 -12.27
C VAL A 188 6.37 -11.60 -13.56
N TRP A 189 6.29 -10.38 -14.07
CA TRP A 189 5.65 -10.08 -15.36
C TRP A 189 6.70 -9.95 -16.45
N ALA A 190 6.51 -10.67 -17.55
CA ALA A 190 7.44 -10.72 -18.68
C ALA A 190 6.70 -10.80 -20.01
N ARG A 191 7.34 -10.31 -21.09
CA ARG A 191 6.87 -10.53 -22.46
C ARG A 191 7.13 -11.96 -22.89
N SER A 192 6.08 -12.67 -23.22
CA SER A 192 6.16 -14.07 -23.66
C SER A 192 6.24 -14.14 -25.18
N GLU A 193 7.34 -14.71 -25.69
CA GLU A 193 7.52 -14.91 -27.17
C GLU A 193 6.51 -15.91 -27.72
N GLU A 194 6.14 -16.96 -26.95
CA GLU A 194 5.11 -17.92 -27.34
C GLU A 194 3.70 -17.32 -27.49
N HIS A 195 3.44 -16.19 -26.79
CA HIS A 195 2.17 -15.51 -26.77
C HIS A 195 2.22 -14.18 -27.55
N ASP A 196 2.91 -14.15 -28.67
CA ASP A 196 3.01 -12.98 -29.56
C ASP A 196 3.53 -11.70 -28.89
N GLY A 197 4.36 -11.85 -27.86
CA GLY A 197 4.91 -10.74 -27.07
C GLY A 197 3.95 -10.18 -26.01
N ASP A 198 2.83 -10.82 -25.77
CA ASP A 198 1.93 -10.47 -24.67
C ASP A 198 2.64 -10.59 -23.31
N ILE A 199 2.22 -9.75 -22.39
CA ILE A 199 2.70 -9.81 -21.00
C ILE A 199 1.99 -10.93 -20.27
N LYS A 200 2.77 -11.83 -19.66
CA LYS A 200 2.34 -12.96 -18.85
C LYS A 200 2.93 -12.88 -17.45
N GLY A 201 2.23 -13.46 -16.48
CA GLY A 201 2.71 -13.61 -15.12
C GLY A 201 3.33 -14.97 -14.89
N PHE A 202 4.43 -15.02 -14.19
CA PHE A 202 5.16 -16.24 -13.81
C PHE A 202 5.42 -16.23 -12.31
N VAL A 203 5.30 -17.39 -11.69
CA VAL A 203 5.66 -17.60 -10.28
C VAL A 203 7.04 -18.24 -10.21
N LEU A 204 8.04 -17.49 -9.76
CA LEU A 204 9.38 -18.01 -9.52
C LEU A 204 9.54 -18.34 -8.04
N GLU A 205 10.46 -19.24 -7.73
CA GLU A 205 10.79 -19.65 -6.37
C GLU A 205 12.25 -19.35 -6.05
N ARG A 206 12.53 -19.02 -4.80
CA ARG A 206 13.91 -18.83 -4.33
C ARG A 206 14.74 -20.09 -4.58
N GLY A 207 15.98 -19.91 -5.02
CA GLY A 207 16.89 -21.01 -5.33
C GLY A 207 16.84 -21.47 -6.79
N MET A 208 15.92 -20.95 -7.62
CA MET A 208 16.01 -21.17 -9.07
C MET A 208 17.33 -20.68 -9.61
N LYS A 209 18.02 -21.50 -10.42
CA LYS A 209 19.33 -21.15 -10.98
C LYS A 209 19.24 -19.93 -11.89
N GLY A 210 20.12 -18.96 -11.67
CA GLY A 210 20.17 -17.69 -12.41
C GLY A 210 19.28 -16.59 -11.82
N LEU A 211 18.60 -16.85 -10.70
CA LEU A 211 17.79 -15.86 -9.97
C LEU A 211 18.62 -15.23 -8.87
N GLU A 212 18.83 -13.91 -8.94
CA GLU A 212 19.52 -13.13 -7.91
C GLU A 212 18.65 -11.96 -7.44
N THR A 213 18.80 -11.58 -6.16
CA THR A 213 17.96 -10.55 -5.54
C THR A 213 18.76 -9.58 -4.70
N PRO A 214 19.66 -8.77 -5.33
CA PRO A 214 20.48 -7.81 -4.61
C PRO A 214 19.61 -6.74 -3.93
N LYS A 215 19.96 -6.38 -2.68
CA LYS A 215 19.32 -5.32 -1.92
C LYS A 215 19.70 -3.95 -2.48
N LEU A 216 18.74 -3.01 -2.49
CA LEU A 216 18.98 -1.59 -2.72
C LEU A 216 19.17 -0.91 -1.36
N GLU A 217 20.32 -0.27 -1.17
CA GLU A 217 20.72 0.42 0.04
C GLU A 217 20.66 1.95 -0.14
N GLY A 218 20.67 2.69 0.97
CA GLY A 218 20.77 4.15 0.95
C GLY A 218 19.48 4.87 0.60
N LYS A 219 18.31 4.23 0.74
CA LYS A 219 17.01 4.89 0.58
C LYS A 219 16.76 5.87 1.73
N PHE A 220 16.19 7.03 1.43
CA PHE A 220 15.68 7.98 2.44
C PHE A 220 14.19 7.79 2.76
N SER A 221 13.51 6.91 2.03
CA SER A 221 12.09 6.60 2.17
C SER A 221 11.92 5.09 2.33
N LEU A 222 10.89 4.67 3.09
CA LEU A 222 10.58 3.26 3.34
C LEU A 222 11.81 2.46 3.81
N ARG A 223 12.58 3.03 4.75
CA ARG A 223 13.86 2.47 5.19
C ARG A 223 13.71 1.15 5.93
N SER A 224 12.58 0.94 6.62
CA SER A 224 12.21 -0.31 7.29
C SER A 224 11.51 -1.30 6.34
N SER A 225 11.76 -1.23 5.03
CA SER A 225 11.25 -2.17 4.03
C SER A 225 12.43 -2.71 3.21
N PRO A 226 12.70 -4.02 3.23
CA PRO A 226 13.75 -4.61 2.42
C PRO A 226 13.34 -4.50 0.94
N THR A 227 14.02 -3.65 0.21
CA THR A 227 13.76 -3.38 -1.20
C THR A 227 14.97 -3.79 -2.01
N GLY A 228 14.78 -4.43 -3.15
CA GLY A 228 15.87 -4.89 -3.98
C GLY A 228 15.53 -4.94 -5.46
N MET A 229 16.32 -5.72 -6.17
CA MET A 229 16.10 -6.08 -7.56
C MET A 229 15.69 -7.56 -7.66
N ILE A 230 15.21 -7.96 -8.84
CA ILE A 230 15.11 -9.34 -9.28
C ILE A 230 15.91 -9.40 -10.57
N VAL A 231 17.05 -10.07 -10.56
CA VAL A 231 17.91 -10.29 -11.73
C VAL A 231 17.72 -11.72 -12.20
N MET A 232 17.39 -11.88 -13.46
CA MET A 232 17.11 -13.17 -14.09
C MET A 232 18.08 -13.38 -15.24
N ASP A 233 19.03 -14.29 -15.06
CA ASP A 233 19.98 -14.75 -16.08
C ASP A 233 19.56 -16.16 -16.53
N ASP A 234 18.73 -16.20 -17.57
CA ASP A 234 18.24 -17.44 -18.17
C ASP A 234 17.56 -18.41 -17.16
N VAL A 235 16.77 -17.87 -16.24
CA VAL A 235 16.05 -18.64 -15.20
C VAL A 235 15.03 -19.56 -15.88
N VAL A 236 15.17 -20.86 -15.68
CA VAL A 236 14.20 -21.85 -16.18
C VAL A 236 13.05 -21.97 -15.18
N VAL A 237 11.86 -21.63 -15.64
CA VAL A 237 10.60 -21.66 -14.88
C VAL A 237 9.73 -22.79 -15.43
N PRO A 238 9.28 -23.76 -14.61
CA PRO A 238 8.38 -24.81 -15.05
C PRO A 238 7.10 -24.28 -15.68
N GLU A 239 6.49 -25.05 -16.58
CA GLU A 239 5.25 -24.63 -17.28
C GLU A 239 4.10 -24.41 -16.31
N GLU A 240 3.98 -25.24 -15.28
CA GLU A 240 2.99 -25.12 -14.23
C GLU A 240 3.09 -23.86 -13.38
N ASN A 241 4.18 -23.10 -13.51
CA ASN A 241 4.39 -21.82 -12.82
C ASN A 241 3.95 -20.60 -13.65
N LEU A 242 3.45 -20.78 -14.88
CA LEU A 242 2.74 -19.72 -15.62
C LEU A 242 1.38 -19.47 -14.96
N LEU A 243 0.99 -18.20 -14.83
CA LEU A 243 -0.38 -17.82 -14.46
C LEU A 243 -1.26 -17.87 -15.73
N PRO A 244 -2.10 -18.90 -15.90
CA PRO A 244 -2.75 -19.15 -17.20
C PRO A 244 -3.94 -18.23 -17.47
N ASN A 245 -4.61 -17.73 -16.43
CA ASN A 245 -5.89 -17.05 -16.53
C ASN A 245 -5.76 -15.53 -16.68
N VAL A 246 -4.65 -15.06 -17.27
CA VAL A 246 -4.41 -13.63 -17.48
C VAL A 246 -3.66 -13.35 -18.78
N ARG A 247 -3.95 -12.19 -19.38
CA ARG A 247 -3.32 -11.73 -20.63
C ARG A 247 -3.07 -10.24 -20.59
N GLY A 248 -1.88 -9.82 -21.04
CA GLY A 248 -1.49 -8.43 -21.19
C GLY A 248 -1.42 -7.66 -19.87
N LEU A 249 -1.48 -6.33 -19.94
CA LEU A 249 -1.40 -5.44 -18.78
C LEU A 249 -2.61 -5.50 -17.84
N ALA A 250 -3.71 -6.14 -18.26
CA ALA A 250 -4.88 -6.32 -17.38
C ALA A 250 -4.49 -7.08 -16.08
N GLY A 251 -3.53 -8.01 -16.17
CA GLY A 251 -3.02 -8.75 -15.02
C GLY A 251 -2.37 -7.84 -13.96
N PRO A 252 -1.23 -7.24 -14.24
CA PRO A 252 -0.55 -6.39 -13.26
C PRO A 252 -1.39 -5.19 -12.83
N PHE A 253 -2.20 -4.59 -13.72
CA PHE A 253 -3.07 -3.48 -13.35
C PHE A 253 -4.23 -3.90 -12.44
N GLY A 254 -4.75 -5.12 -12.60
CA GLY A 254 -5.73 -5.68 -11.68
C GLY A 254 -5.18 -5.81 -10.26
N CYS A 255 -3.91 -6.23 -10.12
CA CYS A 255 -3.19 -6.29 -8.84
C CYS A 255 -2.96 -4.89 -8.26
N LEU A 256 -2.40 -3.97 -9.09
CA LEU A 256 -2.12 -2.60 -8.68
C LEU A 256 -3.39 -1.85 -8.22
N ASN A 257 -4.54 -2.08 -8.81
CA ASN A 257 -5.78 -1.43 -8.39
C ASN A 257 -6.16 -1.78 -6.95
N ARG A 258 -5.90 -3.00 -6.50
CA ARG A 258 -6.14 -3.43 -5.12
C ARG A 258 -5.13 -2.84 -4.15
N ALA A 259 -3.86 -2.84 -4.53
CA ALA A 259 -2.82 -2.19 -3.76
C ALA A 259 -3.04 -0.67 -3.63
N ARG A 260 -3.39 0.02 -4.72
CA ARG A 260 -3.76 1.46 -4.72
C ARG A 260 -4.93 1.78 -3.81
N TYR A 261 -5.91 0.89 -3.72
CA TYR A 261 -6.99 1.02 -2.77
C TYR A 261 -6.47 0.99 -1.32
N GLY A 262 -5.65 0.00 -0.95
CA GLY A 262 -5.02 -0.08 0.37
C GLY A 262 -4.15 1.15 0.67
N ILE A 263 -3.41 1.67 -0.32
CA ILE A 263 -2.63 2.91 -0.20
C ILE A 263 -3.52 4.10 0.13
N SER A 264 -4.72 4.20 -0.44
CA SER A 264 -5.65 5.30 -0.16
C SER A 264 -6.07 5.38 1.31
N TRP A 265 -6.18 4.24 1.98
CA TRP A 265 -6.43 4.16 3.42
C TRP A 265 -5.17 4.38 4.24
N GLY A 266 -4.09 3.69 3.89
CA GLY A 266 -2.83 3.75 4.63
C GLY A 266 -2.28 5.16 4.73
N SER A 267 -2.26 5.90 3.62
CA SER A 267 -1.79 7.29 3.60
C SER A 267 -2.58 8.20 4.55
N MET A 268 -3.90 7.96 4.73
CA MET A 268 -4.68 8.68 5.74
C MET A 268 -4.29 8.29 7.17
N GLY A 269 -3.91 7.03 7.43
CA GLY A 269 -3.35 6.64 8.72
C GLY A 269 -2.07 7.39 9.07
N ALA A 270 -1.14 7.52 8.11
CA ALA A 270 0.06 8.34 8.28
C ALA A 270 -0.26 9.83 8.50
N ALA A 271 -1.25 10.35 7.76
CA ALA A 271 -1.74 11.74 7.93
C ALA A 271 -2.33 11.97 9.33
N GLU A 272 -3.12 11.04 9.84
CA GLU A 272 -3.69 11.11 11.20
C GLU A 272 -2.59 11.12 12.27
N PHE A 273 -1.56 10.29 12.13
CA PHE A 273 -0.40 10.36 13.03
C PHE A 273 0.21 11.76 13.04
N CYS A 274 0.51 12.29 11.87
CA CYS A 274 1.13 13.61 11.73
C CYS A 274 0.26 14.74 12.30
N TRP A 275 -1.06 14.66 12.08
CA TRP A 275 -2.04 15.61 12.60
C TRP A 275 -2.11 15.58 14.13
N HIS A 276 -2.24 14.38 14.73
CA HIS A 276 -2.30 14.21 16.19
C HIS A 276 -0.99 14.66 16.84
N ALA A 277 0.17 14.31 16.25
CA ALA A 277 1.48 14.74 16.74
C ALA A 277 1.60 16.28 16.70
N ALA A 278 1.23 16.92 15.59
CA ALA A 278 1.26 18.37 15.46
C ALA A 278 0.32 19.06 16.46
N ARG A 279 -0.89 18.52 16.61
CA ARG A 279 -1.87 19.05 17.57
C ARG A 279 -1.32 19.00 18.99
N GLN A 280 -0.83 17.84 19.44
CA GLN A 280 -0.31 17.70 20.80
C GLN A 280 0.93 18.58 21.01
N TYR A 281 1.89 18.54 20.08
CA TYR A 281 3.09 19.36 20.17
C TYR A 281 2.76 20.86 20.29
N THR A 282 1.81 21.38 19.50
CA THR A 282 1.47 22.80 19.51
C THR A 282 0.64 23.23 20.71
N LEU A 283 -0.06 22.30 21.39
CA LEU A 283 -0.70 22.55 22.68
C LEU A 283 0.33 22.68 23.81
N ASP A 284 1.37 21.84 23.80
CA ASP A 284 2.38 21.78 24.84
C ASP A 284 3.46 22.85 24.68
N ARG A 285 3.91 23.10 23.44
CA ARG A 285 4.97 24.03 23.12
C ARG A 285 4.51 25.48 23.25
N LYS A 286 5.19 26.22 24.13
CA LYS A 286 4.91 27.64 24.35
C LYS A 286 5.99 28.51 23.70
N GLN A 287 5.57 29.56 23.01
CA GLN A 287 6.39 30.67 22.55
C GLN A 287 5.60 32.01 22.76
N PHE A 288 6.31 33.12 23.01
CA PHE A 288 5.67 34.40 23.29
C PHE A 288 4.63 34.32 24.44
N GLY A 289 4.92 33.50 25.45
CA GLY A 289 4.12 33.33 26.65
C GLY A 289 2.84 32.48 26.52
N ARG A 290 2.56 31.86 25.37
CA ARG A 290 1.35 31.08 25.13
C ARG A 290 1.62 29.83 24.26
N PRO A 291 0.74 28.81 24.31
CA PRO A 291 0.83 27.66 23.40
C PRO A 291 0.83 28.08 21.93
N LEU A 292 1.59 27.38 21.07
CA LEU A 292 1.58 27.62 19.63
C LEU A 292 0.17 27.45 19.03
N ALA A 293 -0.61 26.50 19.54
CA ALA A 293 -2.01 26.26 19.15
C ALA A 293 -2.94 27.46 19.35
N ALA A 294 -2.53 28.47 20.17
CA ALA A 294 -3.29 29.72 20.35
C ALA A 294 -3.10 30.73 19.20
N THR A 295 -2.32 30.39 18.17
CA THR A 295 -2.06 31.27 17.02
C THR A 295 -2.95 30.89 15.83
N GLN A 296 -3.42 31.90 15.07
CA GLN A 296 -4.36 31.71 13.96
C GLN A 296 -3.79 30.78 12.86
N LEU A 297 -2.49 30.93 12.50
CA LEU A 297 -1.87 30.11 11.45
C LEU A 297 -1.76 28.64 11.83
N ILE A 298 -1.54 28.32 13.10
CA ILE A 298 -1.53 26.93 13.59
C ILE A 298 -2.94 26.35 13.58
N GLN A 299 -3.94 27.11 14.07
CA GLN A 299 -5.34 26.64 14.06
C GLN A 299 -5.84 26.40 12.62
N LYS A 300 -5.46 27.29 11.68
CA LYS A 300 -5.78 27.07 10.26
C LYS A 300 -5.19 25.78 9.74
N LYS A 301 -3.90 25.52 9.97
CA LYS A 301 -3.24 24.27 9.54
C LYS A 301 -3.92 23.04 10.14
N LEU A 302 -4.26 23.05 11.42
CA LEU A 302 -4.99 21.94 12.06
C LEU A 302 -6.39 21.73 11.47
N ALA A 303 -7.10 22.78 11.11
CA ALA A 303 -8.40 22.70 10.45
C ALA A 303 -8.29 22.13 9.02
N ASP A 304 -7.30 22.56 8.24
CA ASP A 304 -7.03 22.03 6.90
C ASP A 304 -6.71 20.52 6.97
N MET A 305 -5.82 20.10 7.89
CA MET A 305 -5.50 18.68 8.12
C MET A 305 -6.72 17.84 8.45
N GLN A 306 -7.54 18.30 9.41
CA GLN A 306 -8.78 17.63 9.81
C GLN A 306 -9.72 17.45 8.63
N THR A 307 -9.93 18.52 7.85
CA THR A 307 -10.83 18.51 6.68
C THR A 307 -10.38 17.49 5.65
N ASP A 308 -9.09 17.52 5.28
CA ASP A 308 -8.54 16.62 4.26
C ASP A 308 -8.58 15.15 4.71
N ILE A 309 -8.28 14.86 5.98
CA ILE A 309 -8.34 13.50 6.54
C ILE A 309 -9.77 12.99 6.58
N ALA A 310 -10.70 13.79 7.11
CA ALA A 310 -12.09 13.37 7.24
C ALA A 310 -12.74 13.03 5.89
N LEU A 311 -12.52 13.88 4.89
CA LEU A 311 -13.03 13.65 3.52
C LEU A 311 -12.31 12.47 2.85
N GLY A 312 -10.99 12.34 3.04
CA GLY A 312 -10.19 11.23 2.50
C GLY A 312 -10.63 9.88 3.04
N LEU A 313 -10.90 9.77 4.34
CA LEU A 313 -11.40 8.54 4.97
C LEU A 313 -12.80 8.17 4.49
N GLN A 314 -13.73 9.14 4.38
CA GLN A 314 -15.07 8.89 3.86
C GLN A 314 -15.04 8.41 2.40
N GLY A 315 -14.19 9.03 1.56
CA GLY A 315 -13.98 8.58 0.17
C GLY A 315 -13.42 7.17 0.10
N SER A 316 -12.46 6.82 0.97
CA SER A 316 -11.87 5.48 1.04
C SER A 316 -12.89 4.44 1.52
N LEU A 317 -13.72 4.75 2.53
CA LEU A 317 -14.80 3.87 2.98
C LEU A 317 -15.80 3.58 1.86
N ARG A 318 -16.26 4.63 1.17
CA ARG A 318 -17.20 4.44 0.04
C ARG A 318 -16.57 3.60 -1.06
N LEU A 319 -15.28 3.82 -1.38
CA LEU A 319 -14.56 3.02 -2.36
C LEU A 319 -14.46 1.55 -1.91
N GLY A 320 -14.23 1.27 -0.63
CA GLY A 320 -14.21 -0.08 -0.06
C GLY A 320 -15.53 -0.81 -0.26
N ARG A 321 -16.65 -0.17 0.10
CA ARG A 321 -17.98 -0.72 -0.14
C ARG A 321 -18.24 -1.03 -1.64
N LEU A 322 -17.75 -0.14 -2.54
CA LEU A 322 -17.84 -0.38 -3.99
C LEU A 322 -16.97 -1.55 -4.46
N PHE A 323 -15.83 -1.79 -3.82
CA PHE A 323 -15.00 -2.97 -4.09
C PHE A 323 -15.73 -4.25 -3.67
N ASP A 324 -16.32 -4.28 -2.48
CA ASP A 324 -17.08 -5.43 -1.97
C ASP A 324 -18.32 -5.71 -2.84
N GLU A 325 -18.93 -4.66 -3.41
CA GLU A 325 -20.03 -4.75 -4.40
C GLU A 325 -19.55 -5.14 -5.82
N GLY A 326 -18.25 -5.26 -6.10
CA GLY A 326 -17.69 -5.48 -7.45
C GLY A 326 -17.87 -4.30 -8.41
N ARG A 327 -18.04 -3.09 -7.90
CA ARG A 327 -18.40 -1.86 -8.65
C ARG A 327 -17.34 -0.77 -8.63
N ALA A 328 -16.12 -1.03 -8.18
CA ALA A 328 -15.04 -0.05 -8.09
C ALA A 328 -14.31 0.12 -9.44
N PRO A 329 -14.56 1.19 -10.23
CA PRO A 329 -13.88 1.41 -11.51
C PRO A 329 -12.46 1.96 -11.29
N ALA A 330 -11.52 1.62 -12.17
CA ALA A 330 -10.13 2.04 -12.07
C ALA A 330 -9.91 3.58 -11.95
N PRO A 331 -10.67 4.46 -12.65
CA PRO A 331 -10.53 5.90 -12.43
C PRO A 331 -10.89 6.35 -11.01
N LEU A 332 -11.87 5.73 -10.34
CA LEU A 332 -12.21 6.06 -8.96
C LEU A 332 -11.08 5.68 -7.99
N ILE A 333 -10.43 4.54 -8.24
CA ILE A 333 -9.25 4.10 -7.48
C ILE A 333 -8.11 5.10 -7.66
N SER A 334 -7.87 5.54 -8.90
CA SER A 334 -6.88 6.59 -9.20
C SER A 334 -7.20 7.92 -8.52
N LEU A 335 -8.47 8.31 -8.46
CA LEU A 335 -8.92 9.52 -7.76
C LEU A 335 -8.56 9.45 -6.29
N MET A 336 -8.91 8.35 -5.62
CA MET A 336 -8.66 8.20 -4.18
C MET A 336 -7.17 8.09 -3.85
N LYS A 337 -6.40 7.28 -4.61
CA LYS A 337 -4.94 7.19 -4.41
C LYS A 337 -4.28 8.56 -4.59
N ARG A 338 -4.59 9.26 -5.69
CA ARG A 338 -4.03 10.58 -5.97
C ARG A 338 -4.36 11.59 -4.87
N ASN A 339 -5.64 11.71 -4.50
CA ASN A 339 -6.09 12.64 -3.48
C ASN A 339 -5.43 12.38 -2.14
N ASN A 340 -5.55 11.15 -1.63
CA ASN A 340 -5.15 10.82 -0.28
C ASN A 340 -3.63 10.85 -0.10
N CYS A 341 -2.85 10.34 -1.06
CA CYS A 341 -1.39 10.40 -0.97
C CYS A 341 -0.86 11.84 -1.03
N GLY A 342 -1.40 12.67 -1.95
CA GLY A 342 -1.02 14.08 -2.04
C GLY A 342 -1.34 14.85 -0.76
N LYS A 343 -2.57 14.68 -0.24
CA LYS A 343 -3.00 15.33 1.00
C LYS A 343 -2.21 14.85 2.22
N ALA A 344 -1.92 13.54 2.32
CA ALA A 344 -1.11 12.99 3.40
C ALA A 344 0.31 13.59 3.40
N LEU A 345 0.94 13.72 2.24
CA LEU A 345 2.25 14.33 2.11
C LEU A 345 2.24 15.81 2.53
N ASP A 346 1.23 16.57 2.10
CA ASP A 346 1.06 17.97 2.51
C ASP A 346 0.85 18.09 4.02
N ILE A 347 0.04 17.22 4.61
CA ILE A 347 -0.20 17.16 6.07
C ILE A 347 1.10 16.83 6.81
N ALA A 348 1.87 15.85 6.36
CA ALA A 348 3.14 15.50 6.99
C ALA A 348 4.16 16.65 6.94
N ARG A 349 4.25 17.35 5.81
CA ARG A 349 5.09 18.55 5.65
C ARG A 349 4.64 19.68 6.56
N MET A 350 3.32 19.94 6.67
CA MET A 350 2.78 20.91 7.61
C MET A 350 3.09 20.53 9.06
N SER A 351 2.92 19.26 9.43
CA SER A 351 3.26 18.76 10.76
C SER A 351 4.73 18.98 11.09
N ARG A 352 5.64 18.60 10.15
CA ARG A 352 7.08 18.85 10.30
C ARG A 352 7.38 20.35 10.53
N ASP A 353 6.75 21.23 9.76
CA ASP A 353 6.90 22.67 9.89
C ASP A 353 6.41 23.18 11.26
N MET A 354 5.26 22.70 11.74
CA MET A 354 4.69 23.08 13.04
C MET A 354 5.55 22.65 14.23
N HIS A 355 6.40 21.64 14.07
CA HIS A 355 7.39 21.23 15.09
C HIS A 355 8.66 22.09 15.06
N GLY A 356 8.83 22.99 14.09
CA GLY A 356 10.03 23.82 13.95
C GLY A 356 11.29 22.97 13.77
N GLY A 357 12.37 23.30 14.48
CA GLY A 357 13.63 22.53 14.46
C GLY A 357 13.45 21.07 14.92
N ASN A 358 12.58 20.83 15.88
CA ASN A 358 12.26 19.47 16.35
C ASN A 358 11.62 18.59 15.28
N GLY A 359 10.95 19.18 14.28
CA GLY A 359 10.35 18.45 13.18
C GLY A 359 11.35 17.78 12.22
N ILE A 360 12.67 18.06 12.37
CA ILE A 360 13.74 17.41 11.60
C ILE A 360 14.34 16.22 12.36
N ALA A 361 14.13 16.15 13.68
CA ALA A 361 14.63 15.08 14.52
C ALA A 361 13.72 13.84 14.43
N ASP A 362 14.33 12.66 14.32
CA ASP A 362 13.59 11.40 14.15
C ASP A 362 12.78 10.98 15.38
N GLU A 363 13.14 11.47 16.57
CA GLU A 363 12.42 11.19 17.83
C GLU A 363 10.96 11.67 17.84
N TYR A 364 10.61 12.65 16.97
CA TYR A 364 9.23 13.13 16.79
C TYR A 364 8.47 12.35 15.72
N HIS A 365 9.12 11.45 15.01
CA HIS A 365 8.59 10.59 13.93
C HIS A 365 8.06 11.34 12.70
N VAL A 366 7.74 12.62 12.77
CA VAL A 366 7.09 13.37 11.67
C VAL A 366 7.95 13.43 10.41
N ILE A 367 9.29 13.62 10.53
CA ILE A 367 10.18 13.64 9.36
C ILE A 367 10.22 12.27 8.66
N ARG A 368 10.14 11.17 9.40
CA ARG A 368 10.06 9.82 8.85
C ARG A 368 8.82 9.66 7.97
N HIS A 369 7.66 10.13 8.44
CA HIS A 369 6.43 10.13 7.64
C HIS A 369 6.54 11.03 6.40
N VAL A 370 7.18 12.20 6.48
CA VAL A 370 7.45 13.05 5.30
C VAL A 370 8.24 12.26 4.26
N MET A 371 9.38 11.67 4.65
CA MET A 371 10.23 10.90 3.74
C MET A 371 9.49 9.70 3.15
N ASN A 372 8.74 8.95 3.95
CA ASN A 372 7.98 7.79 3.49
C ASN A 372 6.88 8.19 2.50
N LEU A 373 6.16 9.26 2.76
CA LEU A 373 5.05 9.72 1.92
C LEU A 373 5.52 10.28 0.57
N GLU A 374 6.78 10.70 0.42
CA GLU A 374 7.36 11.00 -0.90
C GLU A 374 7.36 9.75 -1.80
N ALA A 375 7.71 8.57 -1.27
CA ALA A 375 7.60 7.32 -2.03
C ALA A 375 6.14 6.91 -2.24
N VAL A 376 5.29 7.02 -1.22
CA VAL A 376 3.86 6.67 -1.29
C VAL A 376 3.14 7.49 -2.36
N ASN A 377 3.49 8.77 -2.51
CA ASN A 377 2.93 9.64 -3.56
C ASN A 377 3.47 9.30 -4.96
N THR A 378 4.64 8.61 -5.04
CA THR A 378 5.36 8.34 -6.30
C THR A 378 5.06 6.97 -6.88
N TYR A 379 5.06 5.90 -6.06
CA TYR A 379 4.94 4.53 -6.55
C TYR A 379 3.51 4.15 -6.94
N GLU A 380 3.38 2.98 -7.61
CA GLU A 380 2.11 2.43 -8.10
C GLU A 380 1.29 3.41 -8.97
N GLY A 381 2.00 4.16 -9.77
CA GLY A 381 1.51 5.31 -10.51
C GLY A 381 1.78 6.60 -9.76
N THR A 382 2.54 7.50 -10.38
CA THR A 382 2.81 8.83 -9.80
C THR A 382 1.54 9.63 -9.66
N HIS A 383 1.58 10.67 -8.83
CA HIS A 383 0.49 11.63 -8.68
C HIS A 383 -0.01 12.18 -10.04
N ASP A 384 0.92 12.42 -10.98
CA ASP A 384 0.61 12.93 -12.32
C ASP A 384 0.06 11.84 -13.24
N VAL A 385 0.57 10.59 -13.20
CA VAL A 385 -0.01 9.47 -13.94
C VAL A 385 -1.49 9.28 -13.58
N HIS A 386 -1.84 9.37 -12.29
CA HIS A 386 -3.25 9.31 -11.87
C HIS A 386 -4.07 10.51 -12.36
N ALA A 387 -3.48 11.72 -12.45
CA ALA A 387 -4.14 12.87 -13.06
C ALA A 387 -4.47 12.63 -14.53
N LEU A 388 -3.54 12.02 -15.29
CA LEU A 388 -3.76 11.69 -16.72
C LEU A 388 -4.84 10.60 -16.90
N ILE A 389 -4.90 9.60 -16.01
CA ILE A 389 -5.98 8.60 -16.00
C ILE A 389 -7.34 9.28 -15.79
N LEU A 390 -7.44 10.22 -14.85
CA LEU A 390 -8.65 10.97 -14.58
C LEU A 390 -9.01 11.93 -15.74
N GLY A 391 -8.01 12.60 -16.32
CA GLY A 391 -8.19 13.45 -17.50
C GLY A 391 -8.79 12.68 -18.66
N ARG A 392 -8.23 11.49 -18.95
CA ARG A 392 -8.79 10.60 -20.00
C ARG A 392 -10.21 10.17 -19.69
N ALA A 393 -10.51 9.80 -18.43
CA ALA A 393 -11.84 9.36 -18.03
C ALA A 393 -12.92 10.45 -18.23
N GLN A 394 -12.54 11.73 -18.10
CA GLN A 394 -13.43 12.88 -18.28
C GLN A 394 -13.57 13.30 -19.73
N THR A 395 -12.48 13.26 -20.51
CA THR A 395 -12.41 13.86 -21.85
C THR A 395 -12.50 12.84 -22.98
N GLY A 396 -12.23 11.57 -22.70
CA GLY A 396 -12.05 10.52 -23.71
C GLY A 396 -10.70 10.59 -24.45
N LEU A 397 -9.88 11.61 -24.21
CA LEU A 397 -8.61 11.84 -24.90
C LEU A 397 -7.44 11.22 -24.15
N GLN A 398 -6.56 10.51 -24.87
CA GLN A 398 -5.35 9.89 -24.33
C GLN A 398 -4.21 10.93 -24.29
N ALA A 399 -3.61 11.14 -23.12
CA ALA A 399 -2.48 12.07 -22.95
C ALA A 399 -1.10 11.44 -23.15
N PHE A 400 -1.00 10.10 -23.16
CA PHE A 400 0.28 9.38 -23.30
C PHE A 400 0.69 9.07 -24.74
N THR A 401 -0.19 9.25 -25.71
CA THR A 401 0.12 8.99 -27.13
C THR A 401 0.32 10.30 -27.83
N GLY A 402 1.52 10.48 -28.38
CA GLY A 402 1.78 11.50 -29.40
C GLY A 402 1.34 11.00 -30.77
#